data_f536ccb2566590c0b8f69476019f0f9d
#
_entry.id   f536ccb2566590c0b8f69476019f0f9d
#
_cell.length_a   1.000
_cell.length_b   1.000
_cell.length_c   1.000
_cell.angle_alpha   90.00
_cell.angle_beta   90.00
_cell.angle_gamma   90.00
#
_symmetry.space_group_name_H-M   'P 1'
#
loop_
_entity.id
_entity.type
_entity.pdbx_description
1 polymer ?
#
loop_
_entity_poly.entity_id
_entity_poly.type
_entity_poly.pdbx_seq_one_letter_code
_entity_poly.pdbx_strand_id
1 'polypeptide(L)'
;MTTIETERLVLRLPTRADDVSEFVADEEVQRWIGIDEDPAEVIERWVRRWERNGVGQFIVELDGTFIGRVGFIVWDNRTWETSTYDVAGEHAETELGWAILSSHWGHGYATEAARAARDWIPPRDRIISLIDPENVRSISVARKLGATRGERVQTPHATADVWVHP
;
A
#
# COMPACT_ATOMS: atom_id res chain seq x y z
N MET A 1 4.65 -7.56 18.80
CA MET A 1 4.42 -7.82 17.37
C MET A 1 3.19 -7.03 16.92
N THR A 2 3.28 -6.31 15.82
CA THR A 2 2.17 -5.47 15.35
C THR A 2 1.18 -6.31 14.55
N THR A 3 -0.02 -6.45 15.08
CA THR A 3 -1.16 -7.07 14.41
C THR A 3 -2.38 -6.18 14.63
N ILE A 4 -3.12 -5.90 13.57
CA ILE A 4 -4.34 -5.09 13.62
C ILE A 4 -5.51 -6.00 13.25
N GLU A 5 -6.49 -6.09 14.12
CA GLU A 5 -7.73 -6.80 13.87
C GLU A 5 -8.83 -5.79 13.52
N THR A 6 -9.57 -6.07 12.47
CA THR A 6 -10.75 -5.31 12.07
C THR A 6 -11.99 -6.17 12.20
N GLU A 7 -13.14 -5.70 11.74
CA GLU A 7 -14.37 -6.48 11.76
C GLU A 7 -14.23 -7.84 11.04
N ARG A 8 -13.53 -7.85 9.90
CA ARG A 8 -13.42 -9.05 9.03
C ARG A 8 -11.99 -9.49 8.76
N LEU A 9 -11.00 -8.65 9.00
CA LEU A 9 -9.64 -8.82 8.51
C LEU A 9 -8.62 -8.83 9.65
N VAL A 10 -7.48 -9.44 9.36
CA VAL A 10 -6.27 -9.34 10.16
C VAL A 10 -5.17 -8.75 9.30
N LEU A 11 -4.54 -7.69 9.77
CA LEU A 11 -3.37 -7.08 9.16
C LEU A 11 -2.16 -7.45 10.03
N ARG A 12 -1.18 -8.10 9.44
CA ARG A 12 0.04 -8.51 10.15
C ARG A 12 1.31 -8.17 9.38
N LEU A 13 2.43 -8.15 10.07
CA LEU A 13 3.72 -7.94 9.42
C LEU A 13 4.04 -9.10 8.47
N PRO A 14 4.64 -8.80 7.30
CA PRO A 14 5.16 -9.85 6.43
C PRO A 14 6.35 -10.56 7.07
N THR A 15 6.52 -11.81 6.73
CA THR A 15 7.70 -12.61 7.06
C THR A 15 8.32 -13.18 5.79
N ARG A 16 9.59 -13.56 5.83
CA ARG A 16 10.27 -14.16 4.68
C ARG A 16 9.72 -15.54 4.28
N ALA A 17 8.86 -16.13 5.14
CA ALA A 17 8.17 -17.39 4.87
C ALA A 17 6.83 -17.21 4.14
N ASP A 18 6.35 -15.99 3.99
CA ASP A 18 5.08 -15.73 3.31
C ASP A 18 5.20 -15.98 1.80
N ASP A 19 4.17 -16.61 1.24
CA ASP A 19 4.04 -16.86 -0.19
C ASP A 19 3.03 -15.88 -0.80
N VAL A 20 3.51 -15.01 -1.68
CA VAL A 20 2.70 -14.04 -2.40
C VAL A 20 2.60 -14.34 -3.90
N SER A 21 2.83 -15.60 -4.28
CA SER A 21 2.79 -16.03 -5.68
C SER A 21 1.45 -15.73 -6.35
N GLU A 22 0.34 -15.98 -5.66
CA GLU A 22 -1.00 -15.67 -6.17
C GLU A 22 -1.20 -14.18 -6.44
N PHE A 23 -0.67 -13.33 -5.56
CA PHE A 23 -0.72 -11.88 -5.72
C PHE A 23 0.10 -11.41 -6.92
N VAL A 24 1.31 -11.92 -7.09
CA VAL A 24 2.18 -11.57 -8.24
C VAL A 24 1.58 -12.07 -9.55
N ALA A 25 0.92 -13.23 -9.54
CA ALA A 25 0.29 -13.83 -10.71
C ALA A 25 -1.10 -13.24 -11.05
N ASP A 26 -1.67 -12.43 -10.19
CA ASP A 26 -2.98 -11.82 -10.42
C ASP A 26 -2.88 -10.66 -11.44
N GLU A 27 -3.20 -10.94 -12.70
CA GLU A 27 -3.07 -10.00 -13.80
C GLU A 27 -3.91 -8.72 -13.60
N GLU A 28 -5.09 -8.83 -12.99
CA GLU A 28 -5.96 -7.69 -12.70
C GLU A 28 -5.35 -6.74 -11.66
N VAL A 29 -4.66 -7.31 -10.66
CA VAL A 29 -3.92 -6.54 -9.65
C VAL A 29 -2.69 -5.91 -10.29
N GLN A 30 -1.91 -6.70 -11.05
CA GLN A 30 -0.65 -6.23 -11.61
C GLN A 30 -0.81 -5.23 -12.74
N ARG A 31 -1.97 -5.16 -13.37
CA ARG A 31 -2.32 -4.10 -14.31
C ARG A 31 -2.07 -2.69 -13.75
N TRP A 32 -2.28 -2.51 -12.44
CA TRP A 32 -2.15 -1.21 -11.77
C TRP A 32 -0.87 -1.07 -10.95
N ILE A 33 -0.29 -2.17 -10.49
CA ILE A 33 0.90 -2.18 -9.62
C ILE A 33 2.16 -2.48 -10.41
N GLY A 34 2.09 -3.38 -11.39
CA GLY A 34 3.19 -3.69 -12.29
C GLY A 34 4.34 -4.48 -11.68
N ILE A 35 4.05 -5.30 -10.66
CA ILE A 35 5.06 -6.20 -10.07
C ILE A 35 5.17 -7.44 -10.96
N ASP A 36 6.35 -7.69 -11.50
CA ASP A 36 6.68 -8.87 -12.32
C ASP A 36 7.88 -9.66 -11.79
N GLU A 37 8.31 -9.34 -10.59
CA GLU A 37 9.46 -9.95 -9.94
C GLU A 37 9.10 -11.31 -9.31
N ASP A 38 10.14 -12.06 -8.93
CA ASP A 38 9.97 -13.28 -8.14
C ASP A 38 9.24 -12.99 -6.82
N PRO A 39 8.22 -13.77 -6.44
CA PRO A 39 7.48 -13.56 -5.19
C PRO A 39 8.36 -13.47 -3.95
N ALA A 40 9.47 -14.22 -3.89
CA ALA A 40 10.40 -14.15 -2.77
C ALA A 40 11.11 -12.78 -2.69
N GLU A 41 11.42 -12.17 -3.83
CA GLU A 41 12.00 -10.82 -3.88
C GLU A 41 10.99 -9.75 -3.44
N VAL A 42 9.72 -9.93 -3.79
CA VAL A 42 8.63 -9.04 -3.35
C VAL A 42 8.50 -9.08 -1.83
N ILE A 43 8.45 -10.26 -1.23
CA ILE A 43 8.37 -10.42 0.23
C ILE A 43 9.60 -9.85 0.92
N GLU A 44 10.80 -10.11 0.40
CA GLU A 44 12.04 -9.54 0.95
C GLU A 44 11.99 -8.01 0.98
N ARG A 45 11.49 -7.39 -0.10
CA ARG A 45 11.32 -5.93 -0.16
C ARG A 45 10.31 -5.43 0.88
N TRP A 46 9.19 -6.12 1.07
CA TRP A 46 8.19 -5.73 2.07
C TRP A 46 8.74 -5.84 3.49
N VAL A 47 9.46 -6.92 3.81
CA VAL A 47 10.13 -7.08 5.12
C VAL A 47 11.15 -5.96 5.35
N ARG A 48 11.99 -5.66 4.36
CA ARG A 48 13.01 -4.60 4.47
C ARG A 48 12.43 -3.21 4.70
N ARG A 49 11.26 -2.91 4.15
CA ARG A 49 10.60 -1.63 4.39
C ARG A 49 10.27 -1.44 5.86
N TRP A 50 9.76 -2.47 6.51
CA TRP A 50 9.53 -2.46 7.95
C TRP A 50 10.82 -2.29 8.75
N GLU A 51 11.87 -3.02 8.38
CA GLU A 51 13.17 -2.94 9.06
C GLU A 51 13.78 -1.54 8.95
N ARG A 52 13.62 -0.88 7.81
CA ARG A 52 14.26 0.43 7.54
C ARG A 52 13.43 1.63 7.99
N ASN A 53 12.14 1.56 7.82
CA ASN A 53 11.26 2.72 8.02
C ASN A 53 10.36 2.61 9.26
N GLY A 54 10.27 1.46 9.88
CA GLY A 54 9.31 1.20 10.95
C GLY A 54 7.85 1.21 10.47
N VAL A 55 7.64 1.32 9.17
CA VAL A 55 6.36 1.21 8.47
C VAL A 55 6.57 0.49 7.15
N GLY A 56 5.55 -0.21 6.65
CA GLY A 56 5.61 -0.96 5.41
C GLY A 56 4.26 -1.57 5.08
N GLN A 57 4.26 -2.53 4.16
CA GLN A 57 3.05 -3.25 3.81
C GLN A 57 2.73 -4.32 4.86
N PHE A 58 1.48 -4.35 5.31
CA PHE A 58 0.90 -5.46 6.04
C PHE A 58 0.41 -6.54 5.06
N ILE A 59 0.53 -7.78 5.46
CA ILE A 59 -0.25 -8.89 4.90
C ILE A 59 -1.69 -8.72 5.38
N VAL A 60 -2.65 -8.84 4.47
CA VAL A 60 -4.09 -8.82 4.78
C VAL A 60 -4.63 -10.24 4.69
N GLU A 61 -5.24 -10.69 5.79
CA GLU A 61 -5.85 -12.02 5.87
C GLU A 61 -7.35 -11.91 6.15
N LEU A 62 -8.09 -12.80 5.47
CA LEU A 62 -9.51 -13.06 5.71
C LEU A 62 -9.62 -14.52 6.16
N ASP A 63 -10.09 -14.73 7.40
CA ASP A 63 -10.21 -16.08 8.00
C ASP A 63 -8.91 -16.91 7.87
N GLY A 64 -7.75 -16.27 8.10
CA GLY A 64 -6.44 -16.90 8.03
C GLY A 64 -5.88 -17.09 6.62
N THR A 65 -6.59 -16.65 5.59
CA THR A 65 -6.16 -16.75 4.19
C THR A 65 -5.65 -15.41 3.68
N PHE A 66 -4.47 -15.40 3.06
CA PHE A 66 -3.92 -14.21 2.40
C PHE A 66 -4.85 -13.73 1.29
N ILE A 67 -5.24 -12.46 1.33
CA ILE A 67 -6.07 -11.82 0.31
C ILE A 67 -5.48 -10.54 -0.29
N GLY A 68 -4.33 -10.10 0.17
CA GLY A 68 -3.71 -8.89 -0.37
C GLY A 68 -2.75 -8.21 0.60
N ARG A 69 -2.47 -6.95 0.29
CA ARG A 69 -1.60 -6.12 1.12
C ARG A 69 -2.19 -4.73 1.31
N VAL A 70 -1.84 -4.10 2.41
CA VAL A 70 -2.13 -2.69 2.68
C VAL A 70 -1.00 -2.10 3.49
N GLY A 71 -0.66 -0.85 3.29
CA GLY A 71 0.35 -0.21 4.13
C GLY A 71 1.14 0.86 3.42
N PHE A 72 2.38 1.04 3.84
CA PHE A 72 3.10 2.28 3.59
C PHE A 72 4.35 2.08 2.76
N ILE A 73 4.57 3.05 1.86
CA ILE A 73 5.80 3.23 1.10
C ILE A 73 6.28 4.65 1.37
N VAL A 74 7.59 4.81 1.53
CA VAL A 74 8.22 6.13 1.63
C VAL A 74 8.76 6.51 0.28
N TRP A 75 8.42 7.71 -0.19
CA TRP A 75 8.88 8.29 -1.44
C TRP A 75 9.75 9.51 -1.17
N ASP A 76 10.69 9.79 -2.06
CA ASP A 76 11.38 11.06 -2.13
C ASP A 76 10.65 11.95 -3.15
N ASN A 77 10.04 13.05 -2.71
CA ASN A 77 9.21 13.89 -3.58
C ASN A 77 10.00 14.73 -4.59
N ARG A 78 11.32 14.69 -4.54
CA ARG A 78 12.18 15.32 -5.55
C ARG A 78 12.28 14.50 -6.83
N THR A 79 12.26 13.17 -6.70
CA THR A 79 12.45 12.21 -7.79
C THR A 79 11.25 11.30 -8.01
N TRP A 80 10.38 11.17 -7.01
CA TRP A 80 9.32 10.19 -6.93
C TRP A 80 9.84 8.75 -7.08
N GLU A 81 11.00 8.50 -6.52
CA GLU A 81 11.54 7.17 -6.30
C GLU A 81 11.28 6.73 -4.86
N THR A 82 11.17 5.42 -4.65
CA THR A 82 11.05 4.87 -3.29
C THR A 82 12.32 5.14 -2.49
N SER A 83 12.16 5.46 -1.21
CA SER A 83 13.26 5.88 -0.34
C SER A 83 13.05 5.41 1.09
N THR A 84 13.81 6.00 2.00
CA THR A 84 13.68 5.83 3.44
C THR A 84 13.58 7.21 4.09
N TYR A 85 13.05 7.27 5.31
CA TYR A 85 12.90 8.55 6.01
C TYR A 85 14.22 9.27 6.25
N ASP A 86 15.28 8.52 6.56
CA ASP A 86 16.61 9.10 6.79
C ASP A 86 17.25 9.65 5.51
N VAL A 87 17.05 8.98 4.38
CA VAL A 87 17.60 9.43 3.09
C VAL A 87 16.81 10.59 2.50
N ALA A 88 15.48 10.49 2.47
CA ALA A 88 14.62 11.54 1.89
C ALA A 88 14.50 12.78 2.81
N GLY A 89 14.63 12.59 4.12
CA GLY A 89 14.55 13.68 5.09
C GLY A 89 13.25 14.48 4.99
N GLU A 90 13.36 15.80 4.85
CA GLU A 90 12.20 16.70 4.69
C GLU A 90 11.41 16.48 3.39
N HIS A 91 11.99 15.75 2.43
CA HIS A 91 11.35 15.41 1.16
C HIS A 91 10.62 14.07 1.19
N ALA A 92 10.57 13.42 2.35
CA ALA A 92 9.86 12.15 2.50
C ALA A 92 8.35 12.35 2.41
N GLU A 93 7.71 11.55 1.55
CA GLU A 93 6.25 11.41 1.50
C GLU A 93 5.89 10.00 1.97
N THR A 94 4.91 9.91 2.85
CA THR A 94 4.36 8.64 3.32
C THR A 94 3.13 8.30 2.51
N GLU A 95 3.22 7.26 1.69
CA GLU A 95 2.10 6.78 0.89
C GLU A 95 1.39 5.63 1.59
N LEU A 96 0.07 5.71 1.68
CA LEU A 96 -0.82 4.61 2.02
C LEU A 96 -1.30 3.95 0.73
N GLY A 97 -0.96 2.69 0.52
CA GLY A 97 -1.36 1.90 -0.63
C GLY A 97 -2.15 0.66 -0.24
N TRP A 98 -2.95 0.14 -1.15
CA TRP A 98 -3.76 -1.07 -0.96
C TRP A 98 -3.84 -1.86 -2.25
N ALA A 99 -3.90 -3.17 -2.13
CA ALA A 99 -4.17 -4.08 -3.22
C ALA A 99 -4.72 -5.39 -2.68
N ILE A 100 -5.91 -5.73 -3.10
CA ILE A 100 -6.60 -6.97 -2.75
C ILE A 100 -6.65 -7.88 -3.99
N LEU A 101 -6.47 -9.18 -3.80
CA LEU A 101 -6.64 -10.16 -4.88
C LEU A 101 -7.97 -9.95 -5.58
N SER A 102 -7.98 -10.02 -6.91
CA SER A 102 -9.17 -9.71 -7.72
C SER A 102 -10.37 -10.61 -7.40
N SER A 103 -10.12 -11.84 -6.97
CA SER A 103 -11.16 -12.78 -6.50
C SER A 103 -11.92 -12.28 -5.25
N HIS A 104 -11.40 -11.30 -4.54
CA HIS A 104 -11.99 -10.73 -3.32
C HIS A 104 -12.46 -9.28 -3.50
N TRP A 105 -12.49 -8.77 -4.73
CA TRP A 105 -13.01 -7.44 -5.00
C TRP A 105 -14.53 -7.34 -4.78
N GLY A 106 -15.01 -6.13 -4.54
CA GLY A 106 -16.45 -5.85 -4.41
C GLY A 106 -17.03 -6.09 -3.01
N HIS A 107 -16.19 -6.32 -2.00
CA HIS A 107 -16.62 -6.58 -0.62
C HIS A 107 -16.22 -5.48 0.38
N GLY A 108 -15.50 -4.44 -0.07
CA GLY A 108 -15.04 -3.35 0.79
C GLY A 108 -13.79 -3.67 1.61
N TYR A 109 -13.08 -4.75 1.33
CA TYR A 109 -11.89 -5.14 2.07
C TYR A 109 -10.76 -4.12 1.96
N ALA A 110 -10.52 -3.56 0.78
CA ALA A 110 -9.47 -2.55 0.59
C ALA A 110 -9.73 -1.31 1.45
N THR A 111 -10.97 -0.82 1.51
CA THR A 111 -11.36 0.32 2.34
C THR A 111 -11.21 0.02 3.83
N GLU A 112 -11.66 -1.16 4.26
CA GLU A 112 -11.55 -1.60 5.66
C GLU A 112 -10.08 -1.69 6.10
N ALA A 113 -9.25 -2.36 5.31
CA ALA A 113 -7.83 -2.51 5.58
C ALA A 113 -7.08 -1.18 5.57
N ALA A 114 -7.32 -0.33 4.57
CA ALA A 114 -6.66 0.97 4.45
C ALA A 114 -7.02 1.92 5.60
N ARG A 115 -8.28 1.92 6.03
CA ARG A 115 -8.71 2.70 7.20
C ARG A 115 -7.97 2.24 8.45
N ALA A 116 -7.92 0.94 8.69
CA ALA A 116 -7.24 0.38 9.86
C ALA A 116 -5.74 0.70 9.85
N ALA A 117 -5.07 0.57 8.72
CA ALA A 117 -3.65 0.92 8.59
C ALA A 117 -3.41 2.42 8.82
N ARG A 118 -4.24 3.28 8.25
CA ARG A 118 -4.15 4.73 8.45
C ARG A 118 -4.33 5.12 9.91
N ASP A 119 -5.30 4.53 10.58
CA ASP A 119 -5.59 4.83 11.99
C ASP A 119 -4.49 4.30 12.93
N TRP A 120 -3.77 3.28 12.50
CA TRP A 120 -2.67 2.68 13.26
C TRP A 120 -1.37 3.50 13.18
N ILE A 121 -1.06 4.10 12.01
CA ILE A 121 0.23 4.76 11.83
C ILE A 121 0.40 5.93 12.82
N PRO A 122 1.59 6.09 13.44
CA PRO A 122 1.84 7.29 14.24
C PRO A 122 1.60 8.57 13.46
N PRO A 123 1.19 9.67 14.11
CA PRO A 123 0.90 10.92 13.44
C PRO A 123 2.00 11.35 12.47
N ARG A 124 1.60 11.76 11.28
CA ARG A 124 2.46 12.31 10.21
C ARG A 124 1.88 13.65 9.78
N ASP A 125 2.74 14.52 9.27
CA ASP A 125 2.30 15.82 8.75
C ASP A 125 1.35 15.64 7.55
N ARG A 126 1.62 14.57 6.76
CA ARG A 126 0.84 14.29 5.57
C ARG A 126 0.92 12.80 5.23
N ILE A 127 -0.23 12.22 4.89
CA ILE A 127 -0.31 10.87 4.29
C ILE A 127 -0.98 11.03 2.94
N ILE A 128 -0.38 10.43 1.92
CA ILE A 128 -0.89 10.47 0.54
C ILE A 128 -1.19 9.08 0.02
N SER A 129 -1.91 9.01 -1.09
CA SER A 129 -1.97 7.83 -1.96
C SER A 129 -1.68 8.27 -3.39
N LEU A 130 -0.85 7.50 -4.10
CA LEU A 130 -0.55 7.70 -5.51
C LEU A 130 -1.44 6.77 -6.33
N ILE A 131 -2.35 7.35 -7.11
CA ILE A 131 -3.36 6.58 -7.84
C ILE A 131 -3.33 6.96 -9.31
N ASP A 132 -3.22 5.95 -10.19
CA ASP A 132 -3.38 6.15 -11.61
C ASP A 132 -4.75 6.80 -11.90
N PRO A 133 -4.81 7.88 -12.69
CA PRO A 133 -6.06 8.59 -12.98
C PRO A 133 -7.17 7.72 -13.58
N GLU A 134 -6.83 6.58 -14.15
CA GLU A 134 -7.77 5.64 -14.74
C GLU A 134 -8.19 4.51 -13.78
N ASN A 135 -7.54 4.39 -12.63
CA ASN A 135 -7.85 3.35 -11.64
C ASN A 135 -9.06 3.73 -10.78
N VAL A 136 -10.26 3.58 -11.35
CA VAL A 136 -11.51 3.98 -10.71
C VAL A 136 -11.78 3.25 -9.40
N ARG A 137 -11.31 2.01 -9.24
CA ARG A 137 -11.47 1.23 -8.00
C ARG A 137 -10.70 1.87 -6.86
N SER A 138 -9.43 2.17 -7.06
CA SER A 138 -8.59 2.84 -6.04
C SER A 138 -9.06 4.26 -5.76
N ILE A 139 -9.53 5.00 -6.76
CA ILE A 139 -10.13 6.31 -6.58
C ILE A 139 -11.36 6.22 -5.68
N SER A 140 -12.20 5.21 -5.86
CA SER A 140 -13.36 4.99 -5.00
C SER A 140 -12.96 4.74 -3.55
N VAL A 141 -11.92 3.93 -3.32
CA VAL A 141 -11.39 3.69 -1.96
C VAL A 141 -10.88 4.99 -1.34
N ALA A 142 -10.06 5.76 -2.07
CA ALA A 142 -9.54 7.04 -1.58
C ALA A 142 -10.66 7.99 -1.16
N ARG A 143 -11.72 8.11 -1.96
CA ARG A 143 -12.89 8.93 -1.64
C ARG A 143 -13.63 8.45 -0.38
N LYS A 144 -13.81 7.14 -0.23
CA LYS A 144 -14.44 6.55 0.96
C LYS A 144 -13.61 6.78 2.23
N LEU A 145 -12.29 6.93 2.09
CA LEU A 145 -11.40 7.28 3.17
C LEU A 145 -11.37 8.78 3.47
N GLY A 146 -12.07 9.60 2.70
CA GLY A 146 -12.10 11.04 2.85
C GLY A 146 -10.91 11.76 2.23
N ALA A 147 -10.12 11.08 1.41
CA ALA A 147 -8.98 11.71 0.74
C ALA A 147 -9.42 12.70 -0.35
N THR A 148 -8.63 13.72 -0.55
CA THR A 148 -8.85 14.78 -1.55
C THR A 148 -7.78 14.71 -2.63
N ARG A 149 -8.18 14.79 -3.89
CA ARG A 149 -7.25 14.79 -5.02
C ARG A 149 -6.46 16.09 -5.07
N GLY A 150 -5.14 15.97 -5.13
CA GLY A 150 -4.19 17.07 -5.29
C GLY A 150 -3.53 17.11 -6.65
N GLU A 151 -2.22 17.34 -6.67
CA GLU A 151 -1.43 17.45 -7.89
C GLU A 151 -1.25 16.12 -8.62
N ARG A 152 -0.94 16.22 -9.91
CA ARG A 152 -0.51 15.08 -10.74
C ARG A 152 1.01 15.05 -10.79
N VAL A 153 1.58 13.86 -10.59
CA VAL A 153 3.03 13.66 -10.59
C VAL A 153 3.42 12.55 -11.55
N GLN A 154 4.67 12.57 -11.97
CA GLN A 154 5.28 11.52 -12.77
C GLN A 154 6.28 10.76 -11.91
N THR A 155 5.99 9.49 -11.62
CA THR A 155 6.97 8.57 -11.04
C THR A 155 7.81 7.95 -12.15
N PRO A 156 8.92 7.25 -11.84
CA PRO A 156 9.70 6.53 -12.85
C PRO A 156 8.89 5.51 -13.64
N HIS A 157 7.76 5.06 -13.12
CA HIS A 157 6.98 3.96 -13.70
C HIS A 157 5.61 4.38 -14.23
N ALA A 158 5.02 5.47 -13.76
CA ALA A 158 3.66 5.85 -14.13
C ALA A 158 3.32 7.29 -13.77
N THR A 159 2.28 7.81 -14.42
CA THR A 159 1.61 9.05 -14.00
C THR A 159 0.63 8.72 -12.87
N ALA A 160 0.61 9.52 -11.83
CA ALA A 160 -0.29 9.35 -10.70
C ALA A 160 -0.86 10.68 -10.20
N ASP A 161 -2.09 10.63 -9.71
CA ASP A 161 -2.66 11.73 -8.93
C ASP A 161 -2.35 11.50 -7.46
N VAL A 162 -1.94 12.57 -6.78
CA VAL A 162 -1.71 12.55 -5.33
C VAL A 162 -3.04 12.78 -4.62
N TRP A 163 -3.45 11.81 -3.83
CA TRP A 163 -4.62 11.91 -2.96
C TRP A 163 -4.16 12.14 -1.54
N VAL A 164 -4.62 13.21 -0.91
CA VAL A 164 -4.21 13.60 0.45
C VAL A 164 -5.27 13.16 1.45
N HIS A 165 -4.87 12.35 2.41
CA HIS A 165 -5.76 11.87 3.47
C HIS A 165 -5.98 12.94 4.55
N PRO A 166 -7.18 12.96 5.16
CA PRO A 166 -7.48 13.87 6.27
C PRO A 166 -6.67 13.55 7.53
#